data_9fbb16ab58a5482314ba666c53cf9982
#
_entry.id   9fbb16ab58a5482314ba666c53cf9982
#
_cell.length_a   1.000
_cell.length_b   1.000
_cell.length_c   1.000
_cell.angle_alpha   90.00
_cell.angle_beta   90.00
_cell.angle_gamma   90.00
#
_symmetry.space_group_name_H-M   'P 1'
#
loop_
_entity.id
_entity.type
_entity.pdbx_description
1 polymer ?
#
loop_
_entity_poly.entity_id
_entity_poly.type
_entity_poly.pdbx_seq_one_letter_code
_entity_poly.pdbx_strand_id
1 'polypeptide(L)'
;MTETTRESHLTLHRGGFPAGVTKVLSLGDTRFVDIAFYMVKLEPNTTQEVPPVFHQCAAIVLGGNGRVTLCPKRGEELPAVEVSRADLFTEPPHSFLLPRGAGMKLAAGDRGLELALCSVPGQGQAKPVHVPPDQVRCEERGEGQLAGTFHRQVRTVADSSNAKGWGFVFGEVVNQAGRWSSYPPHHHPQPELYYYRFDKPQGYGHAEIGEQVVKVRAHDFTLMREGEDHAQVSAPGYAMWYLWVIRNLKDQVYDTPEFTEEHRWLLSAK
;
A
#
# COMPACT_ATOMS: atom_id res chain seq x y z
N MET A 1 -39.61 0.79 -1.44
CA MET A 1 -38.43 0.16 -0.87
C MET A 1 -37.22 0.88 -1.42
N THR A 2 -36.63 1.75 -0.63
CA THR A 2 -35.43 2.50 -1.00
C THR A 2 -34.26 1.51 -0.94
N GLU A 3 -33.69 1.17 -2.09
CA GLU A 3 -32.41 0.50 -2.15
C GLU A 3 -31.38 1.39 -1.43
N THR A 4 -30.98 0.94 -0.27
CA THR A 4 -29.80 1.48 0.40
C THR A 4 -28.62 1.11 -0.52
N THR A 5 -28.07 2.09 -1.23
CA THR A 5 -26.83 1.91 -2.00
C THR A 5 -25.77 1.36 -1.06
N ARG A 6 -25.44 0.08 -1.19
CA ARG A 6 -24.28 -0.53 -0.53
C ARG A 6 -23.07 0.29 -0.92
N GLU A 7 -22.37 0.85 0.05
CA GLU A 7 -21.12 1.54 -0.21
C GLU A 7 -20.18 0.61 -0.97
N SER A 8 -19.65 1.09 -2.10
CA SER A 8 -18.80 0.27 -2.96
C SER A 8 -17.43 0.07 -2.31
N HIS A 9 -16.98 -1.18 -2.23
CA HIS A 9 -15.62 -1.54 -1.82
C HIS A 9 -14.56 -1.23 -2.90
N LEU A 10 -14.97 -0.87 -4.10
CA LEU A 10 -14.12 -0.67 -5.26
C LEU A 10 -14.13 0.79 -5.69
N THR A 11 -12.95 1.40 -5.76
CA THR A 11 -12.75 2.72 -6.39
C THR A 11 -11.92 2.55 -7.66
N LEU A 12 -12.43 3.05 -8.79
CA LEU A 12 -11.81 2.89 -10.11
C LEU A 12 -11.02 4.14 -10.48
N HIS A 13 -9.75 3.96 -10.87
CA HIS A 13 -8.91 5.04 -11.39
C HIS A 13 -8.09 4.59 -12.62
N ARG A 14 -8.74 4.00 -13.60
CA ARG A 14 -8.14 3.28 -14.72
C ARG A 14 -7.37 4.14 -15.73
N GLY A 15 -7.50 5.45 -15.68
CA GLY A 15 -6.81 6.38 -16.59
C GLY A 15 -5.34 6.69 -16.24
N GLY A 16 -4.82 6.14 -15.13
CA GLY A 16 -3.51 6.53 -14.60
C GLY A 16 -3.53 7.93 -13.97
N PHE A 17 -2.35 8.49 -13.70
CA PHE A 17 -2.22 9.76 -12.99
C PHE A 17 -1.42 10.77 -13.81
N PRO A 18 -1.84 12.06 -13.86
CA PRO A 18 -1.08 13.13 -14.51
C PRO A 18 0.20 13.44 -13.71
N ALA A 19 1.10 14.21 -14.33
CA ALA A 19 2.24 14.78 -13.64
C ALA A 19 1.81 15.72 -12.51
N GLY A 20 2.59 15.76 -11.44
CA GLY A 20 2.31 16.52 -10.22
C GLY A 20 1.76 15.66 -9.09
N VAL A 21 1.07 16.30 -8.14
CA VAL A 21 0.44 15.64 -6.99
C VAL A 21 -1.05 15.47 -7.25
N THR A 22 -1.51 14.24 -7.32
CA THR A 22 -2.93 13.90 -7.45
C THR A 22 -3.46 13.36 -6.13
N LYS A 23 -4.44 14.07 -5.53
CA LYS A 23 -5.23 13.49 -4.44
C LYS A 23 -6.23 12.50 -5.05
N VAL A 24 -6.09 11.23 -4.71
CA VAL A 24 -6.93 10.16 -5.25
C VAL A 24 -8.10 9.86 -4.32
N LEU A 25 -7.81 9.73 -3.02
CA LEU A 25 -8.81 9.49 -1.98
C LEU A 25 -8.60 10.47 -0.83
N SER A 26 -9.67 11.08 -0.34
CA SER A 26 -9.66 11.90 0.87
C SER A 26 -10.12 11.07 2.08
N LEU A 27 -9.76 11.46 3.28
CA LEU A 27 -10.28 10.83 4.51
C LEU A 27 -11.82 10.84 4.55
N GLY A 28 -12.45 11.91 4.09
CA GLY A 28 -13.91 12.02 4.01
C GLY A 28 -14.55 11.12 2.95
N ASP A 29 -13.84 10.80 1.86
CA ASP A 29 -14.32 9.92 0.79
C ASP A 29 -14.24 8.45 1.19
N THR A 30 -13.27 8.12 2.03
CA THR A 30 -13.04 6.76 2.54
C THR A 30 -13.65 6.57 3.93
N ARG A 31 -14.92 6.93 4.09
CA ARG A 31 -15.65 7.09 5.37
C ARG A 31 -15.44 5.98 6.38
N PHE A 32 -15.26 4.75 5.93
CA PHE A 32 -15.11 3.60 6.82
C PHE A 32 -13.64 3.16 7.01
N VAL A 33 -12.71 3.47 6.09
CA VAL A 33 -11.29 3.10 6.27
C VAL A 33 -10.44 4.23 6.84
N ASP A 34 -10.83 5.48 6.57
CA ASP A 34 -10.16 6.68 7.07
C ASP A 34 -8.67 6.74 6.67
N ILE A 35 -8.39 6.37 5.42
CA ILE A 35 -7.09 6.40 4.78
C ILE A 35 -7.17 7.31 3.55
N ALA A 36 -6.40 8.40 3.52
CA ALA A 36 -6.25 9.21 2.30
C ALA A 36 -5.11 8.66 1.45
N PHE A 37 -5.24 8.81 0.12
CA PHE A 37 -4.26 8.34 -0.84
C PHE A 37 -3.93 9.42 -1.87
N TYR A 38 -2.63 9.58 -2.14
CA TYR A 38 -2.10 10.53 -3.12
C TYR A 38 -1.11 9.82 -4.03
N MET A 39 -1.12 10.22 -5.31
CA MET A 39 -0.06 9.88 -6.26
C MET A 39 0.79 11.10 -6.54
N VAL A 40 2.09 10.92 -6.57
CA VAL A 40 3.06 11.93 -7.00
C VAL A 40 3.79 11.36 -8.21
N LYS A 41 3.71 12.07 -9.34
CA LYS A 41 4.40 11.70 -10.57
C LYS A 41 5.18 12.89 -11.09
N LEU A 42 6.49 12.73 -11.20
CA LEU A 42 7.39 13.76 -11.72
C LEU A 42 7.95 13.32 -13.07
N GLU A 43 7.89 14.25 -14.01
CA GLU A 43 8.59 14.10 -15.28
C GLU A 43 10.12 14.16 -15.04
N PRO A 44 10.94 13.63 -15.98
CA PRO A 44 12.38 13.67 -15.87
C PRO A 44 12.93 15.08 -15.55
N ASN A 45 13.87 15.14 -14.61
CA ASN A 45 14.58 16.37 -14.22
C ASN A 45 13.68 17.49 -13.68
N THR A 46 12.50 17.16 -13.16
CA THR A 46 11.61 18.11 -12.48
C THR A 46 11.66 17.95 -10.96
N THR A 47 11.16 18.96 -10.26
CA THR A 47 11.10 18.97 -8.79
C THR A 47 9.67 19.17 -8.31
N GLN A 48 9.37 18.63 -7.13
CA GLN A 48 8.07 18.79 -6.46
C GLN A 48 8.27 18.90 -4.95
N GLU A 49 7.57 19.81 -4.33
CA GLU A 49 7.45 19.85 -2.88
C GLU A 49 6.15 19.17 -2.43
N VAL A 50 6.26 18.25 -1.48
CA VAL A 50 5.13 17.74 -0.71
C VAL A 50 5.09 18.54 0.58
N PRO A 51 4.08 19.40 0.77
CA PRO A 51 3.99 20.28 1.92
C PRO A 51 3.85 19.50 3.23
N PRO A 52 4.06 20.14 4.38
CA PRO A 52 3.87 19.51 5.68
C PRO A 52 2.51 18.81 5.80
N VAL A 53 2.54 17.51 6.14
CA VAL A 53 1.34 16.68 6.24
C VAL A 53 0.57 16.98 7.51
N PHE A 54 -0.77 16.94 7.45
CA PHE A 54 -1.64 17.17 8.60
C PHE A 54 -1.79 15.95 9.51
N HIS A 55 -1.49 14.78 8.99
CA HIS A 55 -1.60 13.48 9.64
C HIS A 55 -0.31 12.70 9.45
N GLN A 56 -0.20 11.53 10.03
CA GLN A 56 0.91 10.64 9.71
C GLN A 56 0.78 10.15 8.26
N CYS A 57 1.90 10.05 7.56
CA CYS A 57 1.93 9.65 6.16
C CYS A 57 3.05 8.65 5.91
N ALA A 58 2.75 7.60 5.16
CA ALA A 58 3.74 6.70 4.57
C ALA A 58 3.85 6.98 3.08
N ALA A 59 5.07 7.10 2.56
CA ALA A 59 5.35 7.24 1.15
C ALA A 59 6.20 6.07 0.65
N ILE A 60 5.93 5.61 -0.56
CA ILE A 60 6.66 4.51 -1.22
C ILE A 60 7.02 4.89 -2.64
N VAL A 61 8.27 4.65 -3.03
CA VAL A 61 8.73 4.82 -4.41
C VAL A 61 8.17 3.67 -5.26
N LEU A 62 7.42 4.02 -6.30
CA LEU A 62 6.83 3.07 -7.25
C LEU A 62 7.69 2.87 -8.49
N GLY A 63 8.47 3.89 -8.88
CA GLY A 63 9.34 3.79 -10.04
C GLY A 63 10.12 5.05 -10.32
N GLY A 64 11.10 4.93 -11.23
CA GLY A 64 11.98 6.03 -11.61
C GLY A 64 13.24 6.14 -10.76
N ASN A 65 13.83 7.33 -10.73
CA ASN A 65 15.01 7.62 -9.93
C ASN A 65 15.05 9.10 -9.55
N GLY A 66 15.83 9.43 -8.52
CA GLY A 66 15.97 10.81 -8.09
C GLY A 66 16.43 10.96 -6.65
N ARG A 67 16.10 12.09 -6.06
CA ARG A 67 16.45 12.42 -4.68
C ARG A 67 15.23 12.81 -3.87
N VAL A 68 15.19 12.35 -2.63
CA VAL A 68 14.17 12.69 -1.63
C VAL A 68 14.84 13.37 -0.46
N THR A 69 14.43 14.60 -0.14
CA THR A 69 14.86 15.33 1.04
C THR A 69 13.70 15.40 2.02
N LEU A 70 13.88 14.84 3.20
CA LEU A 70 12.88 14.92 4.28
C LEU A 70 12.97 16.26 4.99
N CYS A 71 11.83 16.88 5.25
CA CYS A 71 11.70 18.16 5.93
C CYS A 71 10.95 17.95 7.24
N PRO A 72 11.63 17.73 8.40
CA PRO A 72 10.99 17.46 9.69
C PRO A 72 10.05 18.57 10.14
N LYS A 73 10.38 19.80 9.83
CA LYS A 73 9.57 21.00 10.03
C LYS A 73 9.96 22.07 9.01
N ARG A 74 9.17 23.14 8.95
CA ARG A 74 9.41 24.24 8.02
C ARG A 74 10.82 24.82 8.22
N GLY A 75 11.60 24.85 7.14
CA GLY A 75 12.98 25.40 7.11
C GLY A 75 14.06 24.45 7.63
N GLU A 76 13.73 23.23 7.99
CA GLU A 76 14.67 22.18 8.35
C GLU A 76 14.67 21.09 7.28
N GLU A 77 15.85 20.70 6.81
CA GLU A 77 16.06 19.66 5.80
C GLU A 77 17.06 18.63 6.32
N LEU A 78 16.75 17.35 6.12
CA LEU A 78 17.71 16.28 6.33
C LEU A 78 18.55 16.07 5.07
N PRO A 79 19.69 15.37 5.14
CA PRO A 79 20.45 15.00 3.96
C PRO A 79 19.56 14.30 2.92
N ALA A 80 19.74 14.65 1.65
CA ALA A 80 19.00 14.05 0.56
C ALA A 80 19.36 12.56 0.42
N VAL A 81 18.36 11.75 0.14
CA VAL A 81 18.50 10.31 -0.11
C VAL A 81 18.35 10.07 -1.61
N GLU A 82 19.33 9.40 -2.20
CA GLU A 82 19.21 8.89 -3.58
C GLU A 82 18.24 7.71 -3.59
N VAL A 83 17.29 7.73 -4.52
CA VAL A 83 16.29 6.68 -4.70
C VAL A 83 16.26 6.21 -6.13
N SER A 84 16.03 4.92 -6.30
CA SER A 84 15.86 4.29 -7.61
C SER A 84 14.99 3.05 -7.48
N ARG A 85 14.08 2.87 -8.41
CA ARG A 85 13.31 1.63 -8.57
C ARG A 85 12.98 1.43 -10.05
N ALA A 86 13.51 0.37 -10.65
CA ALA A 86 13.25 0.07 -12.05
C ALA A 86 12.02 -0.82 -12.24
N ASP A 87 11.75 -1.72 -11.29
CA ASP A 87 10.68 -2.70 -11.41
C ASP A 87 10.00 -2.98 -10.06
N LEU A 88 8.67 -2.80 -10.03
CA LEU A 88 7.81 -3.09 -8.88
C LEU A 88 7.83 -4.56 -8.46
N PHE A 89 7.99 -5.47 -9.42
CA PHE A 89 7.84 -6.90 -9.21
C PHE A 89 9.10 -7.56 -8.64
N THR A 90 10.27 -6.99 -8.92
CA THR A 90 11.56 -7.57 -8.53
C THR A 90 12.31 -6.80 -7.46
N GLU A 91 12.08 -5.48 -7.33
CA GLU A 91 12.85 -4.62 -6.43
C GLU A 91 12.03 -4.20 -5.20
N PRO A 92 12.56 -4.36 -3.96
CA PRO A 92 11.98 -3.73 -2.78
C PRO A 92 12.01 -2.20 -2.87
N PRO A 93 11.08 -1.49 -2.22
CA PRO A 93 10.98 -0.05 -2.32
C PRO A 93 11.89 0.73 -1.39
N HIS A 94 12.29 1.95 -1.79
CA HIS A 94 12.54 3.02 -0.84
C HIS A 94 11.21 3.52 -0.29
N SER A 95 11.12 3.71 1.02
CA SER A 95 9.91 4.21 1.69
C SER A 95 10.24 5.27 2.73
N PHE A 96 9.28 6.14 3.00
CA PHE A 96 9.45 7.26 3.92
C PHE A 96 8.24 7.38 4.84
N LEU A 97 8.47 7.49 6.13
CA LEU A 97 7.43 7.70 7.13
C LEU A 97 7.50 9.14 7.61
N LEU A 98 6.42 9.88 7.47
CA LEU A 98 6.32 11.30 7.79
C LEU A 98 5.40 11.50 9.00
N PRO A 99 5.89 12.06 10.11
CA PRO A 99 5.03 12.48 11.20
C PRO A 99 4.25 13.74 10.80
N ARG A 100 3.21 14.05 11.56
CA ARG A 100 2.47 15.31 11.39
C ARG A 100 3.42 16.51 11.39
N GLY A 101 3.27 17.39 10.43
CA GLY A 101 4.08 18.60 10.27
C GLY A 101 5.36 18.43 9.46
N ALA A 102 5.75 17.19 9.14
CA ALA A 102 6.85 16.94 8.22
C ALA A 102 6.41 16.98 6.75
N GLY A 103 7.33 17.30 5.86
CA GLY A 103 7.14 17.31 4.41
C GLY A 103 8.31 16.66 3.68
N MET A 104 8.29 16.74 2.36
CA MET A 104 9.38 16.24 1.50
C MET A 104 9.64 17.18 0.33
N LYS A 105 10.89 17.23 -0.12
CA LYS A 105 11.27 17.77 -1.43
C LYS A 105 11.72 16.61 -2.31
N LEU A 106 11.21 16.58 -3.53
CA LEU A 106 11.46 15.54 -4.50
C LEU A 106 12.18 16.17 -5.71
N ALA A 107 13.23 15.53 -6.18
CA ALA A 107 13.92 15.88 -7.41
C ALA A 107 14.06 14.62 -8.26
N ALA A 108 13.31 14.55 -9.35
CA ALA A 108 13.35 13.43 -10.27
C ALA A 108 14.65 13.43 -11.08
N GLY A 109 15.19 12.24 -11.32
CA GLY A 109 16.30 12.03 -12.24
C GLY A 109 15.81 11.90 -13.70
N ASP A 110 16.63 11.29 -14.52
CA ASP A 110 16.40 11.13 -15.97
C ASP A 110 15.25 10.18 -16.33
N ARG A 111 14.82 9.32 -15.39
CA ARG A 111 13.69 8.39 -15.58
C ARG A 111 12.37 8.89 -14.98
N GLY A 112 12.34 10.15 -14.50
CA GLY A 112 11.21 10.62 -13.71
C GLY A 112 11.19 9.99 -12.32
N LEU A 113 10.11 10.24 -11.57
CA LEU A 113 9.94 9.66 -10.23
C LEU A 113 8.45 9.51 -9.91
N GLU A 114 8.03 8.34 -9.46
CA GLU A 114 6.65 8.06 -9.07
C GLU A 114 6.60 7.55 -7.63
N LEU A 115 5.71 8.15 -6.81
CA LEU A 115 5.46 7.73 -5.43
C LEU A 115 3.97 7.61 -5.16
N ALA A 116 3.60 6.67 -4.29
CA ALA A 116 2.32 6.66 -3.60
C ALA A 116 2.50 7.18 -2.17
N LEU A 117 1.53 7.96 -1.69
CA LEU A 117 1.48 8.44 -0.32
C LEU A 117 0.15 8.05 0.31
N CYS A 118 0.22 7.43 1.48
CA CYS A 118 -0.94 7.05 2.27
C CYS A 118 -0.93 7.84 3.57
N SER A 119 -2.05 8.48 3.91
CA SER A 119 -2.15 9.28 5.12
C SER A 119 -3.28 8.77 6.01
N VAL A 120 -2.98 8.61 7.31
CA VAL A 120 -3.94 8.14 8.31
C VAL A 120 -4.02 9.12 9.47
N PRO A 121 -5.19 9.30 10.11
CA PRO A 121 -5.29 10.04 11.36
C PRO A 121 -4.33 9.45 12.39
N GLY A 122 -3.54 10.30 13.02
CA GLY A 122 -2.60 9.86 14.05
C GLY A 122 -1.83 11.02 14.63
N GLN A 123 -1.36 10.82 15.85
CA GLN A 123 -0.44 11.70 16.55
C GLN A 123 0.74 10.86 17.02
N GLY A 124 1.88 11.45 17.11
CA GLY A 124 3.07 10.77 17.62
C GLY A 124 4.23 10.85 16.64
N GLN A 125 5.30 10.20 16.90
CA GLN A 125 6.60 10.23 16.26
C GLN A 125 7.16 11.66 15.96
N ALA A 126 8.30 11.94 16.52
CA ALA A 126 8.89 13.28 16.44
C ALA A 126 9.74 13.51 15.17
N LYS A 127 10.15 12.45 14.48
CA LYS A 127 11.09 12.52 13.35
C LYS A 127 10.61 11.69 12.17
N PRO A 128 10.79 12.18 10.93
CA PRO A 128 10.59 11.38 9.74
C PRO A 128 11.65 10.27 9.65
N VAL A 129 11.27 9.17 8.98
CA VAL A 129 12.12 7.98 8.82
C VAL A 129 12.23 7.64 7.35
N HIS A 130 13.43 7.31 6.88
CA HIS A 130 13.67 6.62 5.62
C HIS A 130 13.85 5.13 5.90
N VAL A 131 13.12 4.28 5.20
CA VAL A 131 13.26 2.83 5.17
C VAL A 131 13.86 2.45 3.81
N PRO A 132 15.16 2.14 3.75
CA PRO A 132 15.80 1.73 2.50
C PRO A 132 15.40 0.30 2.10
N PRO A 133 15.62 -0.11 0.82
CA PRO A 133 15.22 -1.41 0.31
C PRO A 133 15.76 -2.62 1.09
N ASP A 134 16.96 -2.53 1.62
CA ASP A 134 17.62 -3.59 2.40
C ASP A 134 17.07 -3.74 3.84
N GLN A 135 16.27 -2.79 4.30
CA GLN A 135 15.55 -2.86 5.57
C GLN A 135 14.08 -3.30 5.42
N VAL A 136 13.60 -3.44 4.20
CA VAL A 136 12.26 -4.00 3.93
C VAL A 136 12.28 -5.50 4.19
N ARG A 137 11.41 -5.96 5.09
CA ARG A 137 11.31 -7.40 5.37
C ARG A 137 10.58 -8.10 4.23
N CYS A 138 11.28 -8.99 3.50
CA CYS A 138 10.76 -9.77 2.39
C CYS A 138 10.53 -11.21 2.84
N GLU A 139 9.31 -11.73 2.67
CA GLU A 139 8.90 -13.07 3.08
C GLU A 139 8.18 -13.79 1.95
N GLU A 140 8.65 -15.00 1.61
CA GLU A 140 7.93 -15.90 0.69
C GLU A 140 6.86 -16.65 1.48
N ARG A 141 5.58 -16.34 1.23
CA ARG A 141 4.45 -16.96 1.92
C ARG A 141 3.70 -17.92 1.01
N GLY A 142 3.36 -19.12 1.53
CA GLY A 142 2.66 -20.16 0.78
C GLY A 142 3.57 -20.96 -0.17
N GLU A 143 4.89 -20.78 -0.08
CA GLU A 143 5.84 -21.57 -0.87
C GLU A 143 5.74 -23.05 -0.50
N GLY A 144 5.64 -23.91 -1.53
CA GLY A 144 5.53 -25.36 -1.37
C GLY A 144 4.20 -25.88 -0.83
N GLN A 145 3.26 -24.98 -0.46
CA GLN A 145 1.95 -25.37 0.05
C GLN A 145 0.92 -25.40 -1.09
N LEU A 146 0.01 -26.40 -1.10
CA LEU A 146 -1.06 -26.54 -2.08
C LEU A 146 -0.59 -26.30 -3.53
N ALA A 147 0.50 -26.95 -3.92
CA ALA A 147 1.14 -26.77 -5.23
C ALA A 147 1.50 -25.30 -5.55
N GLY A 148 1.74 -24.46 -4.55
CA GLY A 148 2.10 -23.05 -4.68
C GLY A 148 0.97 -22.14 -5.16
N THR A 149 -0.29 -22.57 -5.08
CA THR A 149 -1.44 -21.80 -5.59
C THR A 149 -1.66 -20.47 -4.89
N PHE A 150 -1.05 -20.25 -3.73
CA PHE A 150 -1.07 -18.96 -2.99
C PHE A 150 0.34 -18.47 -2.60
N HIS A 151 1.36 -18.89 -3.32
CA HIS A 151 2.72 -18.40 -3.16
C HIS A 151 2.83 -16.95 -3.63
N ARG A 152 3.27 -16.07 -2.75
CA ARG A 152 3.51 -14.64 -2.97
C ARG A 152 4.67 -14.14 -2.12
N GLN A 153 5.30 -13.06 -2.57
CA GLN A 153 6.28 -12.33 -1.77
C GLN A 153 5.62 -11.17 -1.05
N VAL A 154 5.68 -11.17 0.27
CA VAL A 154 5.20 -10.06 1.13
C VAL A 154 6.40 -9.21 1.52
N ARG A 155 6.32 -7.91 1.24
CA ARG A 155 7.35 -6.92 1.55
C ARG A 155 6.79 -5.95 2.58
N THR A 156 7.10 -6.18 3.87
CA THR A 156 6.65 -5.33 4.97
C THR A 156 7.63 -4.19 5.19
N VAL A 157 7.15 -2.97 5.02
CA VAL A 157 7.93 -1.73 5.21
C VAL A 157 7.87 -1.28 6.66
N ALA A 158 6.68 -1.23 7.24
CA ALA A 158 6.45 -0.74 8.59
C ALA A 158 5.39 -1.58 9.31
N ASP A 159 5.71 -2.05 10.50
CA ASP A 159 4.81 -2.73 11.42
C ASP A 159 5.19 -2.50 12.89
N SER A 160 4.60 -3.22 13.81
CA SER A 160 4.85 -3.09 15.25
C SER A 160 6.31 -3.38 15.65
N SER A 161 7.08 -4.12 14.85
CA SER A 161 8.46 -4.49 15.14
C SER A 161 9.47 -3.38 14.85
N ASN A 162 9.24 -2.58 13.79
CA ASN A 162 10.16 -1.54 13.34
C ASN A 162 9.59 -0.11 13.34
N ALA A 163 8.27 0.04 13.43
CA ALA A 163 7.55 1.30 13.33
C ALA A 163 6.56 1.49 14.50
N LYS A 164 6.99 1.18 15.72
CA LYS A 164 6.16 1.32 16.92
C LYS A 164 5.67 2.76 17.10
N GLY A 165 4.36 2.93 17.31
CA GLY A 165 3.72 4.23 17.54
C GLY A 165 3.30 4.94 16.26
N TRP A 166 3.50 4.35 15.07
CA TRP A 166 2.86 4.80 13.85
C TRP A 166 1.41 4.34 13.78
N GLY A 167 0.54 5.16 13.22
CA GLY A 167 -0.91 4.90 13.09
C GLY A 167 -1.27 3.93 11.97
N PHE A 168 -0.29 3.24 11.39
CA PHE A 168 -0.49 2.31 10.28
C PHE A 168 0.52 1.16 10.31
N VAL A 169 0.14 0.07 9.66
CA VAL A 169 1.03 -0.97 9.16
C VAL A 169 1.00 -0.89 7.63
N PHE A 170 2.15 -1.05 6.98
CA PHE A 170 2.31 -0.66 5.59
C PHE A 170 3.31 -1.54 4.87
N GLY A 171 2.97 -1.93 3.65
CA GLY A 171 3.83 -2.73 2.81
C GLY A 171 3.25 -3.00 1.43
N GLU A 172 3.87 -3.93 0.73
CA GLU A 172 3.45 -4.34 -0.61
C GLU A 172 3.51 -5.87 -0.76
N VAL A 173 2.80 -6.39 -1.74
CA VAL A 173 2.86 -7.79 -2.12
C VAL A 173 3.10 -7.92 -3.61
N VAL A 174 3.98 -8.84 -3.99
CA VAL A 174 4.10 -9.36 -5.35
C VAL A 174 3.43 -10.72 -5.41
N ASN A 175 2.32 -10.80 -6.13
CA ASN A 175 1.56 -12.02 -6.33
C ASN A 175 1.78 -12.56 -7.73
N GLN A 176 2.23 -13.81 -7.82
CA GLN A 176 2.51 -14.47 -9.09
C GLN A 176 1.25 -14.69 -9.92
N ALA A 177 1.40 -14.82 -11.24
CA ALA A 177 0.30 -15.01 -12.18
C ALA A 177 -0.57 -16.24 -11.81
N GLY A 178 -1.89 -16.05 -11.74
CA GLY A 178 -2.86 -17.09 -11.44
C GLY A 178 -2.89 -17.56 -9.98
N ARG A 179 -2.21 -16.87 -9.07
CA ARG A 179 -2.11 -17.29 -7.66
C ARG A 179 -2.94 -16.41 -6.74
N TRP A 180 -3.33 -16.98 -5.60
CA TRP A 180 -4.03 -16.29 -4.53
C TRP A 180 -3.08 -15.52 -3.62
N SER A 181 -3.59 -14.48 -3.02
CA SER A 181 -2.91 -13.65 -2.02
C SER A 181 -3.90 -13.23 -0.94
N SER A 182 -3.40 -12.73 0.19
CA SER A 182 -4.20 -12.57 1.41
C SER A 182 -4.93 -13.86 1.78
N TYR A 183 -4.25 -14.99 1.58
CA TYR A 183 -4.82 -16.33 1.65
C TYR A 183 -4.13 -17.18 2.71
N PRO A 184 -4.85 -18.00 3.50
CA PRO A 184 -6.31 -18.19 3.52
C PRO A 184 -7.09 -16.89 3.79
N PRO A 185 -8.40 -16.83 3.45
CA PRO A 185 -9.26 -15.70 3.78
C PRO A 185 -9.17 -15.35 5.26
N HIS A 186 -9.07 -14.07 5.55
CA HIS A 186 -8.85 -13.59 6.91
C HIS A 186 -9.43 -12.18 7.09
N HIS A 187 -9.59 -11.81 8.34
CA HIS A 187 -10.03 -10.48 8.76
C HIS A 187 -9.19 -9.95 9.93
N HIS A 188 -9.40 -8.71 10.23
CA HIS A 188 -8.88 -8.03 11.43
C HIS A 188 -9.74 -6.81 11.75
N PRO A 189 -9.72 -6.32 13.01
CA PRO A 189 -10.51 -5.16 13.42
C PRO A 189 -10.13 -3.86 12.71
N GLN A 190 -8.92 -3.76 12.20
CA GLN A 190 -8.41 -2.56 11.55
C GLN A 190 -8.91 -2.46 10.11
N PRO A 191 -9.39 -1.29 9.66
CA PRO A 191 -9.70 -1.08 8.25
C PRO A 191 -8.43 -1.05 7.40
N GLU A 192 -8.56 -1.50 6.15
CA GLU A 192 -7.45 -1.66 5.22
C GLU A 192 -7.78 -1.12 3.83
N LEU A 193 -6.74 -0.71 3.10
CA LEU A 193 -6.80 -0.26 1.72
C LEU A 193 -5.77 -1.00 0.90
N TYR A 194 -6.18 -1.47 -0.30
CA TYR A 194 -5.26 -1.95 -1.34
C TYR A 194 -5.28 -1.05 -2.56
N TYR A 195 -4.09 -0.87 -3.18
CA TYR A 195 -3.89 -0.21 -4.46
C TYR A 195 -3.15 -1.14 -5.41
N TYR A 196 -3.66 -1.35 -6.63
CA TYR A 196 -3.22 -2.41 -7.54
C TYR A 196 -2.41 -1.93 -8.73
N ARG A 197 -1.42 -2.74 -9.11
CA ARG A 197 -0.68 -2.69 -10.39
C ARG A 197 -0.55 -4.11 -10.96
N PHE A 198 -0.32 -4.20 -12.26
CA PHE A 198 -0.09 -5.46 -12.96
C PHE A 198 1.13 -5.33 -13.86
N ASP A 199 1.81 -6.45 -14.14
CA ASP A 199 2.99 -6.52 -15.01
C ASP A 199 2.66 -6.25 -16.49
N LYS A 200 1.39 -6.31 -16.86
CA LYS A 200 0.88 -6.00 -18.20
C LYS A 200 -0.25 -4.98 -18.12
N PRO A 201 -0.37 -4.05 -19.11
CA PRO A 201 -1.40 -3.00 -19.10
C PRO A 201 -2.84 -3.53 -19.02
N GLN A 202 -3.10 -4.69 -19.63
CA GLN A 202 -4.42 -5.35 -19.62
C GLN A 202 -4.61 -6.30 -18.44
N GLY A 203 -3.62 -6.43 -17.55
CA GLY A 203 -3.66 -7.30 -16.40
C GLY A 203 -4.85 -7.01 -15.48
N TYR A 204 -5.35 -8.06 -14.84
CA TYR A 204 -6.45 -7.97 -13.90
C TYR A 204 -6.39 -9.10 -12.86
N GLY A 205 -7.16 -8.91 -11.81
CA GLY A 205 -7.38 -9.89 -10.76
C GLY A 205 -8.80 -9.78 -10.21
N HIS A 206 -9.07 -10.56 -9.19
CA HIS A 206 -10.29 -10.45 -8.40
C HIS A 206 -9.93 -10.26 -6.93
N ALA A 207 -10.65 -9.37 -6.27
CA ALA A 207 -10.63 -9.20 -4.82
C ALA A 207 -11.96 -9.69 -4.27
N GLU A 208 -11.88 -10.52 -3.25
CA GLU A 208 -12.99 -11.03 -2.46
C GLU A 208 -13.04 -10.22 -1.17
N ILE A 209 -14.21 -9.67 -0.83
CA ILE A 209 -14.43 -8.85 0.36
C ILE A 209 -15.79 -9.26 0.92
N GLY A 210 -15.82 -9.99 2.03
CA GLY A 210 -17.00 -10.70 2.48
C GLY A 210 -17.57 -11.57 1.35
N GLU A 211 -18.85 -11.44 1.08
CA GLU A 211 -19.54 -12.18 -0.01
C GLU A 211 -19.42 -11.53 -1.40
N GLN A 212 -18.64 -10.45 -1.53
CA GLN A 212 -18.52 -9.73 -2.79
C GLN A 212 -17.22 -10.06 -3.49
N VAL A 213 -17.30 -10.32 -4.80
CA VAL A 213 -16.13 -10.45 -5.67
C VAL A 213 -16.10 -9.30 -6.66
N VAL A 214 -15.02 -8.55 -6.66
CA VAL A 214 -14.84 -7.41 -7.56
C VAL A 214 -13.64 -7.64 -8.47
N LYS A 215 -13.77 -7.23 -9.75
CA LYS A 215 -12.66 -7.28 -10.70
C LYS A 215 -11.80 -6.04 -10.55
N VAL A 216 -10.51 -6.24 -10.26
CA VAL A 216 -9.51 -5.18 -10.12
C VAL A 216 -8.55 -5.13 -11.30
N ARG A 217 -8.10 -3.93 -11.66
CA ARG A 217 -7.10 -3.63 -12.70
C ARG A 217 -6.07 -2.64 -12.15
N ALA A 218 -5.09 -2.30 -12.97
CA ALA A 218 -4.12 -1.28 -12.60
C ALA A 218 -4.81 0.04 -12.22
N HIS A 219 -4.35 0.63 -11.13
CA HIS A 219 -4.85 1.87 -10.52
C HIS A 219 -6.22 1.78 -9.82
N ASP A 220 -6.83 0.60 -9.73
CA ASP A 220 -8.00 0.39 -8.89
C ASP A 220 -7.60 0.29 -7.40
N PHE A 221 -8.55 0.56 -6.53
CA PHE A 221 -8.44 0.45 -5.08
C PHE A 221 -9.53 -0.44 -4.53
N THR A 222 -9.21 -1.24 -3.53
CA THR A 222 -10.23 -1.89 -2.70
C THR A 222 -10.12 -1.41 -1.26
N LEU A 223 -11.25 -1.29 -0.60
CA LEU A 223 -11.40 -0.77 0.75
C LEU A 223 -12.09 -1.84 1.58
N MET A 224 -11.40 -2.38 2.59
CA MET A 224 -11.91 -3.35 3.55
C MET A 224 -12.28 -2.66 4.84
N ARG A 225 -13.48 -2.93 5.33
CA ARG A 225 -13.96 -2.45 6.62
C ARG A 225 -13.38 -3.30 7.75
N GLU A 226 -13.54 -2.80 8.94
CA GLU A 226 -13.31 -3.56 10.15
C GLU A 226 -14.04 -4.91 10.13
N GLY A 227 -13.28 -6.01 10.32
CA GLY A 227 -13.82 -7.37 10.42
C GLY A 227 -14.31 -8.01 9.12
N GLU A 228 -14.09 -7.42 7.95
CA GLU A 228 -14.44 -8.04 6.68
C GLU A 228 -13.39 -9.05 6.23
N ASP A 229 -13.82 -10.31 6.04
CA ASP A 229 -12.98 -11.33 5.41
C ASP A 229 -12.56 -10.88 4.02
N HIS A 230 -11.28 -11.08 3.69
CA HIS A 230 -10.80 -10.72 2.38
C HIS A 230 -9.70 -11.66 1.87
N ALA A 231 -9.68 -11.83 0.56
CA ALA A 231 -8.68 -12.56 -0.19
C ALA A 231 -8.61 -11.98 -1.61
N GLN A 232 -7.60 -12.37 -2.38
CA GLN A 232 -7.50 -11.91 -3.76
C GLN A 232 -6.70 -12.87 -4.63
N VAL A 233 -6.93 -12.80 -5.94
CA VAL A 233 -6.27 -13.64 -6.91
C VAL A 233 -5.90 -12.85 -8.16
N SER A 234 -4.71 -13.08 -8.69
CA SER A 234 -4.34 -12.57 -10.02
C SER A 234 -4.86 -13.52 -11.11
N ALA A 235 -5.24 -12.96 -12.25
CA ALA A 235 -5.63 -13.78 -13.39
C ALA A 235 -4.42 -14.55 -13.95
N PRO A 236 -4.62 -15.76 -14.53
CA PRO A 236 -3.56 -16.49 -15.19
C PRO A 236 -2.84 -15.66 -16.26
N GLY A 237 -1.51 -15.65 -16.24
CA GLY A 237 -0.67 -14.91 -17.18
C GLY A 237 -0.35 -13.46 -16.77
N TYR A 238 -0.88 -12.98 -15.62
CA TYR A 238 -0.62 -11.63 -15.12
C TYR A 238 -0.13 -11.67 -13.68
N ALA A 239 1.07 -11.16 -13.42
CA ALA A 239 1.51 -10.91 -12.06
C ALA A 239 0.81 -9.64 -11.51
N MET A 240 0.44 -9.68 -10.25
CA MET A 240 -0.24 -8.59 -9.55
C MET A 240 0.67 -8.07 -8.44
N TRP A 241 0.91 -6.78 -8.44
CA TRP A 241 1.49 -6.07 -7.33
C TRP A 241 0.39 -5.24 -6.66
N TYR A 242 0.39 -5.20 -5.34
CA TYR A 242 -0.48 -4.28 -4.60
C TYR A 242 0.20 -3.74 -3.36
N LEU A 243 -0.05 -2.45 -3.12
CA LEU A 243 0.26 -1.77 -1.89
C LEU A 243 -0.86 -2.03 -0.90
N TRP A 244 -0.53 -2.34 0.34
CA TRP A 244 -1.49 -2.50 1.42
C TRP A 244 -1.17 -1.54 2.58
N VAL A 245 -2.24 -0.98 3.15
CA VAL A 245 -2.18 -0.05 4.27
C VAL A 245 -3.27 -0.42 5.26
N ILE A 246 -2.88 -0.81 6.45
CA ILE A 246 -3.78 -1.08 7.58
C ILE A 246 -3.70 0.11 8.53
N ARG A 247 -4.85 0.73 8.82
CA ARG A 247 -4.92 1.82 9.78
C ARG A 247 -5.08 1.27 11.20
N ASN A 248 -4.09 1.47 12.04
CA ASN A 248 -4.15 1.11 13.45
C ASN A 248 -5.28 1.84 14.17
N LEU A 249 -6.02 1.14 15.00
CA LEU A 249 -7.01 1.72 15.91
C LEU A 249 -6.31 2.23 17.17
N LYS A 250 -6.95 3.19 17.85
CA LYS A 250 -6.35 3.89 19.01
C LYS A 250 -5.83 2.94 20.09
N ASP A 251 -6.60 1.91 20.39
CA ASP A 251 -6.29 0.96 21.48
C ASP A 251 -6.03 -0.46 20.98
N GLN A 252 -5.93 -0.63 19.64
CA GLN A 252 -5.75 -1.93 19.01
C GLN A 252 -4.86 -1.80 17.77
N VAL A 253 -3.57 -2.01 17.99
CA VAL A 253 -2.56 -2.05 16.91
C VAL A 253 -2.66 -3.38 16.19
N TYR A 254 -2.57 -3.36 14.86
CA TYR A 254 -2.51 -4.58 14.06
C TYR A 254 -1.21 -5.36 14.37
N ASP A 255 -1.36 -6.66 14.55
CA ASP A 255 -0.25 -7.60 14.74
C ASP A 255 -0.37 -8.78 13.77
N THR A 256 -1.45 -9.54 13.88
CA THR A 256 -1.71 -10.71 13.04
C THR A 256 -3.18 -10.74 12.61
N PRO A 257 -3.49 -11.30 11.42
CA PRO A 257 -4.86 -11.51 11.01
C PRO A 257 -5.51 -12.68 11.75
N GLU A 258 -6.84 -12.65 11.83
CA GLU A 258 -7.66 -13.79 12.22
C GLU A 258 -8.13 -14.52 10.95
N PHE A 259 -7.84 -15.81 10.84
CA PHE A 259 -8.24 -16.60 9.68
C PHE A 259 -9.68 -17.08 9.84
N THR A 260 -10.46 -16.98 8.76
CA THR A 260 -11.83 -17.48 8.69
C THR A 260 -11.87 -18.94 9.10
N GLU A 261 -12.71 -19.30 10.08
CA GLU A 261 -12.67 -20.61 10.77
C GLU A 261 -12.82 -21.80 9.80
N GLU A 262 -13.71 -21.70 8.84
CA GLU A 262 -13.93 -22.77 7.84
C GLU A 262 -12.73 -23.01 6.92
N HIS A 263 -11.82 -22.04 6.79
CA HIS A 263 -10.61 -22.10 5.96
C HIS A 263 -9.32 -22.31 6.76
N ARG A 264 -9.40 -22.39 8.08
CA ARG A 264 -8.24 -22.46 8.97
C ARG A 264 -7.40 -23.71 8.77
N TRP A 265 -8.01 -24.81 8.33
CA TRP A 265 -7.31 -26.05 8.00
C TRP A 265 -6.23 -25.89 6.92
N LEU A 266 -6.35 -24.87 6.06
CA LEU A 266 -5.37 -24.55 5.00
C LEU A 266 -4.00 -24.14 5.54
N LEU A 267 -3.92 -23.65 6.80
CA LEU A 267 -2.64 -23.29 7.44
C LEU A 267 -1.72 -24.50 7.65
N SER A 268 -2.29 -25.69 7.71
CA SER A 268 -1.56 -26.97 7.89
C SER A 268 -1.54 -27.83 6.61
N ALA A 269 -2.17 -27.36 5.52
CA ALA A 269 -2.21 -28.10 4.25
C ALA A 269 -0.82 -28.08 3.57
N LYS A 270 -0.49 -29.20 2.90
CA LYS A 270 0.78 -29.42 2.20
C LYS A 270 0.59 -29.29 0.69
#